data_72303b2d2ebcc85b052aecfd0d05b009
#
_entry.id   72303b2d2ebcc85b052aecfd0d05b009
#
_cell.length_a   1.000
_cell.length_b   1.000
_cell.length_c   1.000
_cell.angle_alpha   90.00
_cell.angle_beta   90.00
_cell.angle_gamma   90.00
#
_symmetry.space_group_name_H-M   'P 1'
#
loop_
_entity.id
_entity.type
_entity.pdbx_description
1 polymer ?
#
loop_
_entity_poly.entity_id
_entity_poly.type
_entity_poly.pdbx_seq_one_letter_code
_entity_poly.pdbx_strand_id
1 'polypeptide(L)'
;MSRDIIKLDQIDVTFHQKKRTITAVKDVTIHIQEGDIYGIVGYSGAGKSTLVRVINLLQKPSAGKITIDDDVIFDGKVTLTAEQLRRKRQDIGMIFQHFNLMSQKTAEENVAFALKHSGLSKEEKKAKVAKLLDLVGLADRAENYPSQLSGGQKQRVAIARALANDPKILISDESTSALDPKTTKQILALLQDLNQKLGLTVVLITHEMQIVKDIANRVVVMQDGHLIEEGSVLEIFSNPKQPLTQDFISTATGIDEAMVKIEKQEIVQHLSENSLLVQLKYAGASTDEPLLNELYKHYQVTANILYGNIEILDGTPVGELVVVLSGEKAALAGAQEAIRQAGVQLKVLKGGQ
;
A
#
# COMPACT_ATOMS: atom_id res chain seq x y z
N MET A 1 17.79 15.80 2.95
CA MET A 1 16.44 15.76 2.34
C MET A 1 16.49 14.73 1.23
N SER A 2 15.60 13.76 1.24
CA SER A 2 15.48 12.78 0.16
C SER A 2 15.05 13.49 -1.14
N ARG A 3 15.57 13.03 -2.28
CA ARG A 3 15.30 13.59 -3.60
C ARG A 3 14.00 13.00 -4.14
N ASP A 4 13.14 13.82 -4.75
CA ASP A 4 11.98 13.32 -5.46
C ASP A 4 12.42 12.71 -6.81
N ILE A 5 12.19 11.41 -6.99
CA ILE A 5 12.52 10.69 -8.23
C ILE A 5 11.34 10.72 -9.23
N ILE A 6 10.10 10.84 -8.74
CA ILE A 6 8.89 10.99 -9.56
C ILE A 6 8.16 12.23 -9.09
N LYS A 7 7.85 13.16 -10.02
CA LYS A 7 6.97 14.30 -9.79
C LYS A 7 5.87 14.28 -10.83
N LEU A 8 4.66 14.22 -10.36
CA LEU A 8 3.44 14.39 -11.12
C LEU A 8 2.80 15.67 -10.63
N ASP A 9 2.72 16.69 -11.50
CA ASP A 9 2.19 18.01 -11.15
C ASP A 9 0.91 18.27 -11.96
N GLN A 10 -0.23 18.39 -11.28
CA GLN A 10 -1.54 18.72 -11.84
C GLN A 10 -1.94 17.81 -13.02
N ILE A 11 -1.81 16.50 -12.85
CA ILE A 11 -2.06 15.51 -13.89
C ILE A 11 -3.55 15.34 -14.12
N ASP A 12 -3.96 15.52 -15.38
CA ASP A 12 -5.29 15.13 -15.88
C ASP A 12 -5.18 14.01 -16.90
N VAL A 13 -6.10 13.05 -16.83
CA VAL A 13 -6.28 12.04 -17.88
C VAL A 13 -7.75 11.94 -18.24
N THR A 14 -8.08 12.37 -19.44
CA THR A 14 -9.43 12.35 -19.99
C THR A 14 -9.48 11.50 -21.24
N PHE A 15 -10.40 10.55 -21.27
CA PHE A 15 -10.67 9.72 -22.42
C PHE A 15 -11.91 10.26 -23.18
N HIS A 16 -11.76 10.52 -24.47
CA HIS A 16 -12.85 10.93 -25.35
C HIS A 16 -13.35 9.72 -26.13
N GLN A 17 -14.55 9.27 -25.81
CA GLN A 17 -15.29 8.27 -26.59
C GLN A 17 -16.41 8.96 -27.37
N LYS A 18 -16.86 8.34 -28.50
CA LYS A 18 -17.84 8.97 -29.45
C LYS A 18 -19.07 9.62 -28.80
N LYS A 19 -19.46 9.23 -27.58
CA LYS A 19 -20.63 9.75 -26.85
C LYS A 19 -20.38 10.11 -25.38
N ARG A 20 -19.14 9.93 -24.88
CA ARG A 20 -18.82 10.16 -23.47
C ARG A 20 -17.39 10.69 -23.32
N THR A 21 -17.23 11.65 -22.43
CA THR A 21 -15.93 12.06 -21.93
C THR A 21 -15.80 11.51 -20.51
N ILE A 22 -14.73 10.75 -20.25
CA ILE A 22 -14.45 10.14 -18.93
C ILE A 22 -13.14 10.71 -18.45
N THR A 23 -13.17 11.47 -17.37
CA THR A 23 -11.95 11.92 -16.69
C THR A 23 -11.57 10.88 -15.66
N ALA A 24 -10.50 10.13 -15.95
CA ALA A 24 -10.04 9.02 -15.10
C ALA A 24 -9.04 9.46 -14.03
N VAL A 25 -8.35 10.59 -14.25
CA VAL A 25 -7.46 11.24 -13.28
C VAL A 25 -7.68 12.73 -13.41
N LYS A 26 -7.81 13.45 -12.29
CA LYS A 26 -8.15 14.86 -12.27
C LYS A 26 -7.34 15.61 -11.21
N ASP A 27 -6.55 16.57 -11.68
CA ASP A 27 -5.72 17.50 -10.89
C ASP A 27 -4.88 16.78 -9.82
N VAL A 28 -4.23 15.66 -10.21
CA VAL A 28 -3.43 14.86 -9.29
C VAL A 28 -1.99 15.37 -9.23
N THR A 29 -1.55 15.74 -8.03
CA THR A 29 -0.17 16.10 -7.72
C THR A 29 0.40 15.12 -6.71
N ILE A 30 1.50 14.41 -7.07
CA ILE A 30 2.20 13.42 -6.25
C ILE A 30 3.70 13.56 -6.44
N HIS A 31 4.44 13.57 -5.34
CA HIS A 31 5.90 13.53 -5.33
C HIS A 31 6.38 12.30 -4.57
N ILE A 32 7.10 11.41 -5.26
CA ILE A 32 7.63 10.16 -4.70
C ILE A 32 9.14 10.30 -4.53
N GLN A 33 9.63 10.00 -3.33
CA GLN A 33 11.04 10.12 -2.99
C GLN A 33 11.81 8.88 -3.43
N GLU A 34 13.09 9.07 -3.74
CA GLU A 34 14.00 7.98 -4.07
C GLU A 34 14.11 7.00 -2.89
N GLY A 35 13.95 5.70 -3.18
CA GLY A 35 13.97 4.63 -2.17
C GLY A 35 12.63 4.38 -1.46
N ASP A 36 11.58 5.17 -1.72
CA ASP A 36 10.26 4.91 -1.17
C ASP A 36 9.66 3.58 -1.67
N ILE A 37 8.87 2.94 -0.82
CA ILE A 37 7.79 2.05 -1.25
C ILE A 37 6.49 2.84 -1.09
N TYR A 38 5.99 3.37 -2.19
CA TYR A 38 4.85 4.28 -2.24
C TYR A 38 3.58 3.55 -2.65
N GLY A 39 2.59 3.49 -1.75
CA GLY A 39 1.30 2.84 -1.98
C GLY A 39 0.30 3.77 -2.65
N ILE A 40 -0.42 3.27 -3.66
CA ILE A 40 -1.59 3.96 -4.26
C ILE A 40 -2.80 3.06 -4.05
N VAL A 41 -3.73 3.50 -3.20
CA VAL A 41 -4.91 2.73 -2.79
C VAL A 41 -6.19 3.39 -3.28
N GLY A 42 -7.19 2.59 -3.55
CA GLY A 42 -8.52 3.04 -3.96
C GLY A 42 -9.35 1.88 -4.50
N TYR A 43 -10.67 2.03 -4.57
CA TYR A 43 -11.54 1.02 -5.16
C TYR A 43 -11.30 0.84 -6.67
N SER A 44 -11.85 -0.23 -7.24
CA SER A 44 -11.83 -0.42 -8.69
C SER A 44 -12.47 0.78 -9.39
N GLY A 45 -11.83 1.29 -10.43
CA GLY A 45 -12.27 2.49 -11.14
C GLY A 45 -11.80 3.82 -10.56
N ALA A 46 -11.11 3.87 -9.41
CA ALA A 46 -10.61 5.12 -8.81
C ALA A 46 -9.54 5.86 -9.65
N GLY A 47 -9.02 5.25 -10.74
CA GLY A 47 -8.02 5.89 -11.61
C GLY A 47 -6.58 5.42 -11.37
N LYS A 48 -6.31 4.56 -10.39
CA LYS A 48 -4.96 4.11 -9.97
C LYS A 48 -4.09 3.60 -11.13
N SER A 49 -4.54 2.58 -11.86
CA SER A 49 -3.77 2.00 -12.98
C SER A 49 -3.60 3.00 -14.14
N THR A 50 -4.54 3.93 -14.33
CA THR A 50 -4.39 5.03 -15.29
C THR A 50 -3.29 5.97 -14.86
N LEU A 51 -3.29 6.41 -13.60
CA LEU A 51 -2.28 7.31 -13.03
C LEU A 51 -0.88 6.72 -13.14
N VAL A 52 -0.71 5.44 -12.78
CA VAL A 52 0.61 4.81 -12.80
C VAL A 52 1.14 4.61 -14.23
N ARG A 53 0.27 4.32 -15.18
CA ARG A 53 0.68 4.26 -16.59
C ARG A 53 1.07 5.62 -17.18
N VAL A 54 0.73 6.70 -16.50
CA VAL A 54 1.22 8.05 -16.84
C VAL A 54 2.71 8.20 -16.52
N ILE A 55 3.21 7.59 -15.44
CA ILE A 55 4.61 7.68 -15.00
C ILE A 55 5.58 7.28 -16.12
N ASN A 56 5.25 6.21 -16.86
CA ASN A 56 6.08 5.73 -17.97
C ASN A 56 5.54 6.12 -19.36
N LEU A 57 4.54 7.03 -19.41
CA LEU A 57 3.85 7.46 -20.60
C LEU A 57 3.27 6.30 -21.46
N LEU A 58 2.90 5.17 -20.83
CA LEU A 58 2.03 4.16 -21.46
C LEU A 58 0.61 4.73 -21.64
N GLN A 59 0.19 5.58 -20.71
CA GLN A 59 -0.98 6.44 -20.84
C GLN A 59 -0.51 7.90 -20.93
N LYS A 60 -0.82 8.56 -22.03
CA LYS A 60 -0.50 9.99 -22.19
C LYS A 60 -1.51 10.82 -21.38
N PRO A 61 -1.06 11.73 -20.50
CA PRO A 61 -1.96 12.64 -19.80
C PRO A 61 -2.54 13.70 -20.76
N SER A 62 -3.67 14.26 -20.39
CA SER A 62 -4.34 15.35 -21.11
C SER A 62 -3.76 16.72 -20.72
N ALA A 63 -3.30 16.86 -19.46
CA ALA A 63 -2.66 18.07 -18.94
C ALA A 63 -1.68 17.71 -17.81
N GLY A 64 -0.94 18.70 -17.34
CA GLY A 64 0.00 18.60 -16.25
C GLY A 64 1.45 18.44 -16.71
N LYS A 65 2.33 18.11 -15.74
CA LYS A 65 3.76 17.94 -15.96
C LYS A 65 4.25 16.65 -15.29
N ILE A 66 5.16 15.93 -15.96
CA ILE A 66 5.79 14.70 -15.43
C ILE A 66 7.30 14.89 -15.47
N THR A 67 7.93 14.73 -14.30
CA THR A 67 9.38 14.70 -14.16
C THR A 67 9.79 13.36 -13.56
N ILE A 68 10.72 12.67 -14.21
CA ILE A 68 11.28 11.39 -13.77
C ILE A 68 12.79 11.50 -13.72
N ASP A 69 13.38 11.30 -12.53
CA ASP A 69 14.83 11.38 -12.33
C ASP A 69 15.41 12.68 -12.90
N ASP A 70 14.79 13.82 -12.50
CA ASP A 70 15.05 15.20 -12.96
C ASP A 70 14.78 15.51 -14.43
N ASP A 71 14.45 14.52 -15.26
CA ASP A 71 14.08 14.74 -16.65
C ASP A 71 12.58 15.04 -16.78
N VAL A 72 12.24 16.17 -17.37
CA VAL A 72 10.85 16.50 -17.74
C VAL A 72 10.48 15.67 -18.97
N ILE A 73 9.63 14.65 -18.79
CA ILE A 73 9.21 13.75 -19.87
C ILE A 73 7.89 14.18 -20.53
N PHE A 74 7.11 15.00 -19.83
CA PHE A 74 5.86 15.60 -20.33
C PHE A 74 5.63 16.97 -19.68
N ASP A 75 5.22 17.96 -20.51
CA ASP A 75 4.79 19.29 -20.08
C ASP A 75 3.77 19.81 -21.12
N GLY A 76 2.49 19.47 -20.90
CA GLY A 76 1.43 19.65 -21.90
C GLY A 76 1.61 18.84 -23.20
N LYS A 77 2.86 18.43 -23.48
CA LYS A 77 3.24 17.55 -24.59
C LYS A 77 4.43 16.67 -24.18
N VAL A 78 4.66 15.58 -24.91
CA VAL A 78 5.87 14.77 -24.71
C VAL A 78 7.10 15.59 -25.12
N THR A 79 8.06 15.73 -24.22
CA THR A 79 9.27 16.55 -24.41
C THR A 79 10.42 15.74 -25.01
N LEU A 80 10.37 14.41 -24.91
CA LEU A 80 11.41 13.47 -25.34
C LEU A 80 11.16 12.98 -26.76
N THR A 81 12.25 12.70 -27.49
CA THR A 81 12.20 11.91 -28.73
C THR A 81 11.77 10.47 -28.43
N ALA A 82 11.33 9.72 -29.46
CA ALA A 82 10.93 8.33 -29.29
C ALA A 82 12.06 7.44 -28.74
N GLU A 83 13.31 7.71 -29.12
CA GLU A 83 14.47 6.98 -28.61
C GLU A 83 14.75 7.31 -27.12
N GLN A 84 14.74 8.58 -26.76
CA GLN A 84 14.91 9.01 -25.37
C GLN A 84 13.80 8.46 -24.48
N LEU A 85 12.55 8.48 -24.94
CA LEU A 85 11.42 7.90 -24.21
C LEU A 85 11.59 6.38 -24.04
N ARG A 86 12.09 5.67 -25.06
CA ARG A 86 12.38 4.25 -24.95
C ARG A 86 13.45 3.95 -23.89
N ARG A 87 14.54 4.75 -23.86
CA ARG A 87 15.59 4.65 -22.84
C ARG A 87 15.03 4.93 -21.45
N LYS A 88 14.25 6.01 -21.29
CA LYS A 88 13.65 6.36 -20.01
C LYS A 88 12.69 5.27 -19.49
N ARG A 89 11.98 4.59 -20.38
CA ARG A 89 11.15 3.43 -20.03
C ARG A 89 11.95 2.19 -19.58
N GLN A 90 13.22 2.08 -19.93
CA GLN A 90 14.09 1.03 -19.41
C GLN A 90 14.48 1.25 -17.96
N ASP A 91 14.52 2.52 -17.51
CA ASP A 91 14.77 2.90 -16.11
C ASP A 91 13.55 2.65 -15.20
N ILE A 92 12.41 2.23 -15.77
CA ILE A 92 11.16 1.98 -15.08
C ILE A 92 10.72 0.53 -15.34
N GLY A 93 10.93 -0.35 -14.37
CA GLY A 93 10.40 -1.70 -14.40
C GLY A 93 8.90 -1.72 -14.13
N MET A 94 8.15 -2.59 -14.81
CA MET A 94 6.71 -2.73 -14.58
C MET A 94 6.30 -4.18 -14.42
N ILE A 95 5.60 -4.46 -13.34
CA ILE A 95 4.97 -5.73 -13.01
C ILE A 95 3.46 -5.56 -13.22
N PHE A 96 2.88 -6.36 -14.10
CA PHE A 96 1.47 -6.29 -14.47
C PHE A 96 0.62 -7.26 -13.65
N GLN A 97 -0.65 -6.96 -13.47
CA GLN A 97 -1.63 -7.76 -12.76
C GLN A 97 -1.71 -9.22 -13.22
N HIS A 98 -1.62 -9.49 -14.52
CA HIS A 98 -1.71 -10.83 -15.12
C HIS A 98 -0.35 -11.41 -15.54
N PHE A 99 0.75 -11.04 -14.86
CA PHE A 99 2.11 -11.47 -15.14
C PHE A 99 2.63 -11.12 -16.55
N ASN A 100 1.78 -11.17 -17.56
CA ASN A 100 2.07 -10.91 -18.98
C ASN A 100 3.31 -11.68 -19.49
N LEU A 101 3.47 -12.92 -19.06
CA LEU A 101 4.53 -13.80 -19.56
C LEU A 101 4.18 -14.33 -20.94
N MET A 102 5.20 -14.46 -21.80
CA MET A 102 5.10 -15.11 -23.08
C MET A 102 4.99 -16.62 -22.87
N SER A 103 3.82 -17.20 -23.16
CA SER A 103 3.49 -18.59 -22.88
C SER A 103 4.37 -19.61 -23.61
N GLN A 104 4.90 -19.22 -24.79
CA GLN A 104 5.76 -20.04 -25.63
C GLN A 104 7.26 -19.88 -25.33
N LYS A 105 7.62 -19.18 -24.27
CA LYS A 105 8.99 -18.93 -23.83
C LYS A 105 9.20 -19.43 -22.41
N THR A 106 10.39 -19.97 -22.16
CA THR A 106 10.81 -20.38 -20.80
C THR A 106 10.91 -19.18 -19.86
N ALA A 107 11.16 -19.43 -18.58
CA ALA A 107 11.38 -18.36 -17.58
C ALA A 107 12.60 -17.52 -17.97
N GLU A 108 13.72 -18.13 -18.31
CA GLU A 108 14.92 -17.42 -18.75
C GLU A 108 14.70 -16.60 -20.02
N GLU A 109 14.01 -17.15 -21.01
CA GLU A 109 13.68 -16.45 -22.24
C GLU A 109 12.73 -15.25 -22.02
N ASN A 110 11.80 -15.35 -21.06
CA ASN A 110 10.94 -14.24 -20.64
C ASN A 110 11.76 -13.10 -20.04
N VAL A 111 12.74 -13.40 -19.19
CA VAL A 111 13.65 -12.39 -18.63
C VAL A 111 14.59 -11.85 -19.70
N ALA A 112 15.19 -12.72 -20.53
CA ALA A 112 16.09 -12.33 -21.61
C ALA A 112 15.43 -11.40 -22.65
N PHE A 113 14.11 -11.51 -22.84
CA PHE A 113 13.37 -10.65 -23.76
C PHE A 113 13.49 -9.18 -23.40
N ALA A 114 13.51 -8.84 -22.13
CA ALA A 114 13.67 -7.44 -21.68
C ALA A 114 15.06 -6.88 -22.05
N LEU A 115 16.06 -7.74 -22.18
CA LEU A 115 17.43 -7.38 -22.56
C LEU A 115 17.66 -7.30 -24.08
N LYS A 116 16.61 -7.43 -24.91
CA LYS A 116 16.74 -7.47 -26.37
C LYS A 116 17.50 -6.25 -26.94
N HIS A 117 17.32 -5.09 -26.32
CA HIS A 117 17.91 -3.82 -26.77
C HIS A 117 18.92 -3.25 -25.74
N SER A 118 19.49 -4.07 -24.85
CA SER A 118 20.43 -3.61 -23.81
C SER A 118 21.86 -3.34 -24.33
N GLY A 119 22.17 -3.76 -25.57
CA GLY A 119 23.55 -3.67 -26.08
C GLY A 119 24.51 -4.76 -25.56
N LEU A 120 24.10 -5.57 -24.58
CA LEU A 120 24.92 -6.64 -24.01
C LEU A 120 25.17 -7.78 -25.00
N SER A 121 26.32 -8.43 -24.90
CA SER A 121 26.63 -9.67 -25.61
C SER A 121 25.70 -10.82 -25.21
N LYS A 122 25.74 -11.92 -25.94
CA LYS A 122 24.93 -13.11 -25.63
C LYS A 122 25.30 -13.71 -24.27
N GLU A 123 26.60 -13.76 -23.97
CA GLU A 123 27.18 -14.29 -22.74
C GLU A 123 26.79 -13.43 -21.54
N GLU A 124 26.93 -12.12 -21.67
CA GLU A 124 26.52 -11.16 -20.63
C GLU A 124 25.01 -11.23 -20.34
N LYS A 125 24.17 -11.34 -21.38
CA LYS A 125 22.72 -11.53 -21.20
C LYS A 125 22.43 -12.82 -20.44
N LYS A 126 23.07 -13.92 -20.80
CA LYS A 126 22.87 -15.22 -20.14
C LYS A 126 23.27 -15.14 -18.65
N ALA A 127 24.42 -14.56 -18.36
CA ALA A 127 24.89 -14.37 -16.98
C ALA A 127 23.94 -13.48 -16.16
N LYS A 128 23.46 -12.38 -16.76
CA LYS A 128 22.52 -11.47 -16.10
C LYS A 128 21.16 -12.12 -15.83
N VAL A 129 20.62 -12.88 -16.79
CA VAL A 129 19.37 -13.63 -16.63
C VAL A 129 19.49 -14.67 -15.52
N ALA A 130 20.59 -15.43 -15.47
CA ALA A 130 20.83 -16.41 -14.41
C ALA A 130 20.87 -15.73 -13.03
N LYS A 131 21.58 -14.60 -12.89
CA LYS A 131 21.63 -13.81 -11.66
C LYS A 131 20.25 -13.28 -11.23
N LEU A 132 19.44 -12.83 -12.19
CA LEU A 132 18.09 -12.32 -11.89
C LEU A 132 17.14 -13.44 -11.47
N LEU A 133 17.21 -14.62 -12.08
CA LEU A 133 16.42 -15.77 -11.67
C LEU A 133 16.84 -16.29 -10.29
N ASP A 134 18.12 -16.27 -10.00
CA ASP A 134 18.65 -16.60 -8.67
C ASP A 134 18.15 -15.59 -7.61
N LEU A 135 18.21 -14.30 -7.92
CA LEU A 135 17.73 -13.20 -7.04
C LEU A 135 16.26 -13.37 -6.62
N VAL A 136 15.42 -13.91 -7.51
CA VAL A 136 14.01 -14.18 -7.22
C VAL A 136 13.75 -15.62 -6.77
N GLY A 137 14.81 -16.44 -6.54
CA GLY A 137 14.73 -17.83 -6.07
C GLY A 137 14.13 -18.80 -7.09
N LEU A 138 14.50 -18.66 -8.37
CA LEU A 138 14.04 -19.50 -9.48
C LEU A 138 15.16 -20.01 -10.37
N ALA A 139 16.40 -20.11 -9.85
CA ALA A 139 17.54 -20.61 -10.62
C ALA A 139 17.30 -22.03 -11.18
N ASP A 140 16.64 -22.89 -10.38
CA ASP A 140 16.29 -24.28 -10.75
C ASP A 140 15.09 -24.40 -11.71
N ARG A 141 14.45 -23.29 -12.07
CA ARG A 141 13.25 -23.20 -12.91
C ARG A 141 13.47 -22.41 -14.22
N ALA A 142 14.71 -22.11 -14.56
CA ALA A 142 15.06 -21.28 -15.72
C ALA A 142 14.44 -21.81 -17.03
N GLU A 143 14.45 -23.11 -17.23
CA GLU A 143 13.96 -23.79 -18.44
C GLU A 143 12.45 -24.09 -18.42
N ASN A 144 11.75 -23.82 -17.31
CA ASN A 144 10.31 -24.08 -17.22
C ASN A 144 9.50 -23.06 -18.03
N TYR A 145 8.46 -23.53 -18.70
CA TYR A 145 7.46 -22.70 -19.35
C TYR A 145 6.44 -22.15 -18.33
N PRO A 146 5.77 -21.02 -18.60
CA PRO A 146 4.75 -20.47 -17.71
C PRO A 146 3.65 -21.47 -17.30
N SER A 147 3.28 -22.40 -18.17
CA SER A 147 2.30 -23.45 -17.87
C SER A 147 2.76 -24.43 -16.77
N GLN A 148 4.05 -24.53 -16.53
CA GLN A 148 4.68 -25.41 -15.54
C GLN A 148 4.99 -24.69 -14.20
N LEU A 149 4.67 -23.39 -14.12
CA LEU A 149 4.95 -22.55 -12.96
C LEU A 149 3.68 -22.25 -12.17
N SER A 150 3.78 -22.24 -10.84
CA SER A 150 2.71 -21.74 -9.99
C SER A 150 2.49 -20.22 -10.16
N GLY A 151 1.38 -19.67 -9.66
CA GLY A 151 1.11 -18.23 -9.70
C GLY A 151 2.25 -17.38 -9.13
N GLY A 152 2.73 -17.75 -7.93
CA GLY A 152 3.85 -17.06 -7.29
C GLY A 152 5.17 -17.18 -8.07
N GLN A 153 5.45 -18.34 -8.70
CA GLN A 153 6.62 -18.50 -9.56
C GLN A 153 6.52 -17.65 -10.83
N LYS A 154 5.34 -17.58 -11.46
CA LYS A 154 5.09 -16.66 -12.59
C LYS A 154 5.33 -15.21 -12.20
N GLN A 155 4.88 -14.82 -11.02
CA GLN A 155 5.11 -13.48 -10.48
C GLN A 155 6.59 -13.19 -10.28
N ARG A 156 7.35 -14.13 -9.72
CA ARG A 156 8.80 -13.99 -9.55
C ARG A 156 9.54 -13.86 -10.90
N VAL A 157 9.12 -14.59 -11.94
CA VAL A 157 9.64 -14.39 -13.32
C VAL A 157 9.29 -13.00 -13.84
N ALA A 158 8.07 -12.50 -13.60
CA ALA A 158 7.67 -11.15 -14.00
C ALA A 158 8.49 -10.06 -13.29
N ILE A 159 8.81 -10.27 -12.00
CA ILE A 159 9.70 -9.39 -11.22
C ILE A 159 11.12 -9.42 -11.82
N ALA A 160 11.70 -10.60 -12.04
CA ALA A 160 13.03 -10.73 -12.64
C ALA A 160 13.11 -10.04 -14.01
N ARG A 161 12.07 -10.18 -14.84
CA ARG A 161 11.96 -9.49 -16.13
C ARG A 161 11.89 -7.97 -15.98
N ALA A 162 11.15 -7.46 -14.98
CA ALA A 162 11.04 -6.04 -14.72
C ALA A 162 12.38 -5.42 -14.25
N LEU A 163 13.21 -6.21 -13.56
CA LEU A 163 14.54 -5.80 -13.09
C LEU A 163 15.64 -5.90 -14.15
N ALA A 164 15.36 -6.47 -15.33
CA ALA A 164 16.39 -6.84 -16.29
C ALA A 164 17.27 -5.67 -16.80
N ASN A 165 16.74 -4.44 -16.82
CA ASN A 165 17.48 -3.26 -17.25
C ASN A 165 18.02 -2.41 -16.10
N ASP A 166 18.15 -2.97 -14.89
CA ASP A 166 18.58 -2.28 -13.67
C ASP A 166 17.78 -0.98 -13.42
N PRO A 167 16.44 -1.06 -13.37
CA PRO A 167 15.60 0.13 -13.25
C PRO A 167 15.80 0.80 -11.89
N LYS A 168 15.62 2.12 -11.82
CA LYS A 168 15.56 2.88 -10.57
C LYS A 168 14.17 2.85 -9.93
N ILE A 169 13.15 2.66 -10.75
CA ILE A 169 11.73 2.68 -10.37
C ILE A 169 11.10 1.35 -10.76
N LEU A 170 10.38 0.74 -9.83
CA LEU A 170 9.60 -0.48 -10.05
C LEU A 170 8.13 -0.21 -9.79
N ILE A 171 7.30 -0.34 -10.81
CA ILE A 171 5.85 -0.19 -10.72
C ILE A 171 5.21 -1.57 -10.57
N SER A 172 4.37 -1.75 -9.56
CA SER A 172 3.62 -2.98 -9.29
C SER A 172 2.11 -2.69 -9.37
N ASP A 173 1.49 -3.03 -10.52
CA ASP A 173 0.07 -2.79 -10.80
C ASP A 173 -0.76 -4.02 -10.38
N GLU A 174 -1.37 -3.99 -9.18
CA GLU A 174 -2.20 -5.05 -8.58
C GLU A 174 -1.59 -6.47 -8.70
N SER A 175 -0.29 -6.55 -8.56
CA SER A 175 0.52 -7.72 -8.91
C SER A 175 0.34 -8.94 -7.99
N THR A 176 -0.40 -8.80 -6.90
CA THR A 176 -0.67 -9.86 -5.92
C THR A 176 -2.12 -10.31 -5.88
N SER A 177 -3.03 -9.62 -6.57
CA SER A 177 -4.48 -9.88 -6.51
C SER A 177 -4.92 -11.28 -6.96
N ALA A 178 -4.09 -11.98 -7.74
CA ALA A 178 -4.36 -13.33 -8.23
C ALA A 178 -3.62 -14.43 -7.43
N LEU A 179 -3.03 -14.08 -6.28
CA LEU A 179 -2.22 -14.98 -5.46
C LEU A 179 -2.94 -15.32 -4.14
N ASP A 180 -2.61 -16.48 -3.58
CA ASP A 180 -3.05 -16.83 -2.24
C ASP A 180 -2.33 -15.98 -1.18
N PRO A 181 -2.89 -15.82 0.05
CA PRO A 181 -2.34 -14.93 1.07
C PRO A 181 -0.89 -15.24 1.47
N LYS A 182 -0.50 -16.53 1.49
CA LYS A 182 0.87 -16.94 1.84
C LYS A 182 1.85 -16.52 0.76
N THR A 183 1.49 -16.75 -0.50
CA THR A 183 2.29 -16.36 -1.65
C THR A 183 2.37 -14.83 -1.77
N THR A 184 1.27 -14.12 -1.51
CA THR A 184 1.25 -12.65 -1.45
C THR A 184 2.31 -12.14 -0.47
N LYS A 185 2.32 -12.60 0.78
CA LYS A 185 3.33 -12.21 1.77
C LYS A 185 4.77 -12.46 1.30
N GLN A 186 5.02 -13.58 0.62
CA GLN A 186 6.34 -13.88 0.07
C GLN A 186 6.77 -12.93 -1.05
N ILE A 187 5.83 -12.51 -1.91
CA ILE A 187 6.10 -11.53 -2.97
C ILE A 187 6.33 -10.15 -2.40
N LEU A 188 5.55 -9.74 -1.40
CA LEU A 188 5.73 -8.47 -0.72
C LEU A 188 7.08 -8.39 0.00
N ALA A 189 7.46 -9.45 0.72
CA ALA A 189 8.79 -9.55 1.34
C ALA A 189 9.93 -9.49 0.31
N LEU A 190 9.76 -10.11 -0.86
CA LEU A 190 10.71 -10.01 -1.96
C LEU A 190 10.81 -8.56 -2.47
N LEU A 191 9.70 -7.85 -2.67
CA LEU A 191 9.72 -6.46 -3.12
C LEU A 191 10.42 -5.54 -2.10
N GLN A 192 10.17 -5.75 -0.81
CA GLN A 192 10.83 -5.01 0.27
C GLN A 192 12.33 -5.29 0.31
N ASP A 193 12.74 -6.55 0.17
CA ASP A 193 14.15 -6.97 0.10
C ASP A 193 14.87 -6.35 -1.11
N LEU A 194 14.20 -6.32 -2.27
CA LEU A 194 14.71 -5.68 -3.48
C LEU A 194 14.84 -4.15 -3.33
N ASN A 195 13.85 -3.49 -2.70
CA ASN A 195 13.93 -2.07 -2.39
C ASN A 195 15.16 -1.76 -1.53
N GLN A 196 15.35 -2.52 -0.44
CA GLN A 196 16.47 -2.30 0.48
C GLN A 196 17.84 -2.62 -0.14
N LYS A 197 17.96 -3.74 -0.85
CA LYS A 197 19.25 -4.19 -1.41
C LYS A 197 19.70 -3.44 -2.65
N LEU A 198 18.75 -3.02 -3.47
CA LEU A 198 19.03 -2.39 -4.76
C LEU A 198 18.76 -0.87 -4.75
N GLY A 199 18.23 -0.31 -3.65
CA GLY A 199 17.85 1.10 -3.58
C GLY A 199 16.70 1.47 -4.54
N LEU A 200 15.84 0.50 -4.88
CA LEU A 200 14.73 0.72 -5.80
C LEU A 200 13.64 1.58 -5.18
N THR A 201 13.09 2.50 -5.96
CA THR A 201 11.81 3.14 -5.62
C THR A 201 10.67 2.26 -6.13
N VAL A 202 9.75 1.86 -5.26
CA VAL A 202 8.64 0.98 -5.62
C VAL A 202 7.33 1.76 -5.57
N VAL A 203 6.55 1.73 -6.66
CA VAL A 203 5.18 2.26 -6.70
C VAL A 203 4.22 1.09 -6.74
N LEU A 204 3.50 0.89 -5.65
CA LEU A 204 2.63 -0.25 -5.43
C LEU A 204 1.16 0.18 -5.57
N ILE A 205 0.44 -0.44 -6.51
CA ILE A 205 -1.01 -0.24 -6.65
C ILE A 205 -1.73 -1.44 -6.06
N THR A 206 -2.71 -1.16 -5.22
CA THR A 206 -3.58 -2.18 -4.63
C THR A 206 -4.94 -1.58 -4.24
N HIS A 207 -5.92 -2.42 -4.04
CA HIS A 207 -7.17 -2.09 -3.36
C HIS A 207 -7.19 -2.60 -1.91
N GLU A 208 -6.10 -3.24 -1.45
CA GLU A 208 -5.96 -3.82 -0.12
C GLU A 208 -5.05 -2.95 0.75
N MET A 209 -5.62 -2.26 1.74
CA MET A 209 -4.87 -1.40 2.66
C MET A 209 -3.88 -2.21 3.53
N GLN A 210 -4.19 -3.49 3.79
CA GLN A 210 -3.29 -4.39 4.49
C GLN A 210 -1.93 -4.54 3.78
N ILE A 211 -1.94 -4.65 2.44
CA ILE A 211 -0.71 -4.75 1.63
C ILE A 211 0.15 -3.51 1.78
N VAL A 212 -0.49 -2.33 1.76
CA VAL A 212 0.22 -1.05 1.95
C VAL A 212 0.83 -0.96 3.33
N LYS A 213 0.07 -1.33 4.35
CA LYS A 213 0.52 -1.39 5.74
C LYS A 213 1.76 -2.27 5.91
N ASP A 214 1.78 -3.42 5.24
CA ASP A 214 2.83 -4.42 5.41
C ASP A 214 4.19 -3.97 4.85
N ILE A 215 4.23 -3.14 3.79
CA ILE A 215 5.51 -2.82 3.13
C ILE A 215 5.75 -1.36 2.74
N ALA A 216 4.72 -0.50 2.68
CA ALA A 216 4.90 0.86 2.20
C ALA A 216 5.37 1.84 3.29
N ASN A 217 6.11 2.87 2.89
CA ASN A 217 6.49 4.00 3.74
C ASN A 217 5.43 5.10 3.72
N ARG A 218 4.93 5.38 2.52
CA ARG A 218 3.95 6.43 2.26
C ARG A 218 2.80 5.86 1.42
N VAL A 219 1.65 6.48 1.55
CA VAL A 219 0.45 6.05 0.85
C VAL A 219 -0.39 7.24 0.41
N VAL A 220 -1.02 7.08 -0.75
CA VAL A 220 -2.06 7.96 -1.24
C VAL A 220 -3.35 7.18 -1.45
N VAL A 221 -4.47 7.77 -1.05
CA VAL A 221 -5.81 7.23 -1.26
C VAL A 221 -6.48 8.00 -2.40
N MET A 222 -6.98 7.25 -3.39
CA MET A 222 -7.66 7.78 -4.57
C MET A 222 -9.13 7.42 -4.59
N GLN A 223 -9.96 8.38 -4.98
CA GLN A 223 -11.39 8.21 -5.22
C GLN A 223 -11.82 9.02 -6.44
N ASP A 224 -12.56 8.39 -7.37
CA ASP A 224 -13.16 9.06 -8.54
C ASP A 224 -12.19 9.94 -9.35
N GLY A 225 -10.96 9.45 -9.51
CA GLY A 225 -9.89 10.15 -10.23
C GLY A 225 -9.14 11.21 -9.43
N HIS A 226 -9.52 11.47 -8.19
CA HIS A 226 -8.88 12.45 -7.31
C HIS A 226 -7.99 11.77 -6.26
N LEU A 227 -6.96 12.48 -5.83
CA LEU A 227 -6.25 12.20 -4.61
C LEU A 227 -7.07 12.81 -3.45
N ILE A 228 -7.46 12.00 -2.47
CA ILE A 228 -8.27 12.47 -1.33
C ILE A 228 -7.47 12.56 -0.03
N GLU A 229 -6.46 11.74 0.13
CA GLU A 229 -5.59 11.76 1.31
C GLU A 229 -4.21 11.20 0.98
N GLU A 230 -3.14 11.80 1.54
CA GLU A 230 -1.77 11.36 1.40
C GLU A 230 -1.02 11.56 2.71
N GLY A 231 -0.09 10.64 3.03
CA GLY A 231 0.77 10.74 4.22
C GLY A 231 1.69 9.53 4.36
N SER A 232 2.45 9.50 5.45
CA SER A 232 3.11 8.27 5.88
C SER A 232 2.07 7.21 6.26
N VAL A 233 2.43 5.93 6.14
CA VAL A 233 1.52 4.84 6.55
C VAL A 233 1.12 5.02 8.02
N LEU A 234 2.07 5.41 8.87
CA LEU A 234 1.80 5.69 10.28
C LEU A 234 0.73 6.79 10.47
N GLU A 235 0.84 7.92 9.77
CA GLU A 235 -0.13 9.03 9.86
C GLU A 235 -1.52 8.61 9.39
N ILE A 236 -1.60 7.92 8.24
CA ILE A 236 -2.87 7.50 7.65
C ILE A 236 -3.56 6.46 8.54
N PHE A 237 -2.83 5.51 9.13
CA PHE A 237 -3.42 4.51 10.02
C PHE A 237 -3.78 5.06 11.41
N SER A 238 -2.99 6.01 11.92
CA SER A 238 -3.22 6.60 13.25
C SER A 238 -4.36 7.63 13.26
N ASN A 239 -4.49 8.43 12.19
CA ASN A 239 -5.44 9.56 12.15
C ASN A 239 -6.00 9.80 10.74
N PRO A 240 -6.78 8.83 10.18
CA PRO A 240 -7.42 8.98 8.88
C PRO A 240 -8.47 10.09 8.91
N LYS A 241 -8.37 11.02 7.94
CA LYS A 241 -9.25 12.21 7.89
C LYS A 241 -10.45 12.00 6.97
N GLN A 242 -10.28 11.18 5.92
CA GLN A 242 -11.31 10.98 4.92
C GLN A 242 -12.16 9.74 5.23
N PRO A 243 -13.49 9.79 5.03
CA PRO A 243 -14.37 8.65 5.28
C PRO A 243 -13.91 7.37 4.56
N LEU A 244 -13.53 7.48 3.28
CA LEU A 244 -13.04 6.33 2.53
C LEU A 244 -11.75 5.74 3.11
N THR A 245 -10.84 6.57 3.61
CA THR A 245 -9.62 6.09 4.28
C THR A 245 -9.96 5.35 5.57
N GLN A 246 -10.94 5.85 6.33
CA GLN A 246 -11.43 5.18 7.53
C GLN A 246 -12.03 3.81 7.20
N ASP A 247 -12.85 3.70 6.13
CA ASP A 247 -13.41 2.43 5.67
C ASP A 247 -12.33 1.42 5.26
N PHE A 248 -11.30 1.87 4.56
CA PHE A 248 -10.17 1.00 4.20
C PHE A 248 -9.41 0.48 5.42
N ILE A 249 -9.19 1.34 6.43
CA ILE A 249 -8.50 0.96 7.65
C ILE A 249 -9.36 0.03 8.49
N SER A 250 -10.65 0.31 8.66
CA SER A 250 -11.56 -0.56 9.42
C SER A 250 -11.65 -1.96 8.81
N THR A 251 -11.65 -2.04 7.47
CA THR A 251 -11.58 -3.33 6.76
C THR A 251 -10.25 -4.04 7.01
N ALA A 252 -9.13 -3.33 6.96
CA ALA A 252 -7.80 -3.91 7.16
C ALA A 252 -7.57 -4.37 8.62
N THR A 253 -8.17 -3.69 9.59
CA THR A 253 -8.08 -4.06 11.01
C THR A 253 -9.13 -5.10 11.43
N GLY A 254 -10.20 -5.28 10.65
CA GLY A 254 -11.30 -6.19 10.96
C GLY A 254 -12.24 -5.69 12.06
N ILE A 255 -12.16 -4.41 12.43
CA ILE A 255 -12.97 -3.84 13.53
C ILE A 255 -14.46 -3.91 13.20
N ASP A 256 -14.87 -3.66 11.95
CA ASP A 256 -16.27 -3.64 11.55
C ASP A 256 -16.93 -5.02 11.74
N GLU A 257 -16.23 -6.10 11.33
CA GLU A 257 -16.70 -7.46 11.56
C GLU A 257 -16.75 -7.81 13.07
N ALA A 258 -15.76 -7.34 13.82
CA ALA A 258 -15.72 -7.52 15.26
C ALA A 258 -16.89 -6.79 15.93
N MET A 259 -17.18 -5.55 15.55
CA MET A 259 -18.29 -4.75 16.09
C MET A 259 -19.65 -5.43 15.88
N VAL A 260 -19.92 -6.00 14.71
CA VAL A 260 -21.16 -6.75 14.43
C VAL A 260 -21.32 -7.94 15.38
N LYS A 261 -20.21 -8.58 15.78
CA LYS A 261 -20.22 -9.71 16.74
C LYS A 261 -20.35 -9.23 18.19
N ILE A 262 -19.66 -8.16 18.53
CA ILE A 262 -19.65 -7.54 19.87
C ILE A 262 -21.04 -7.03 20.23
N GLU A 263 -21.74 -6.35 19.34
CA GLU A 263 -23.09 -5.83 19.56
C GLU A 263 -24.12 -6.92 19.91
N LYS A 264 -23.86 -8.17 19.51
CA LYS A 264 -24.73 -9.33 19.81
C LYS A 264 -24.39 -10.02 21.13
N GLN A 265 -23.31 -9.66 21.80
CA GLN A 265 -22.93 -10.24 23.08
C GLN A 265 -23.86 -9.78 24.19
N GLU A 266 -24.25 -10.71 25.08
CA GLU A 266 -25.14 -10.41 26.23
C GLU A 266 -24.62 -9.27 27.10
N ILE A 267 -23.30 -9.21 27.35
CA ILE A 267 -22.67 -8.15 28.12
C ILE A 267 -22.86 -6.77 27.50
N VAL A 268 -23.01 -6.68 26.19
CA VAL A 268 -23.21 -5.42 25.45
C VAL A 268 -24.69 -5.10 25.32
N GLN A 269 -25.53 -6.11 25.17
CA GLN A 269 -26.99 -5.92 25.11
C GLN A 269 -27.56 -5.48 26.46
N HIS A 270 -27.02 -5.99 27.55
CA HIS A 270 -27.45 -5.72 28.94
C HIS A 270 -26.39 -4.96 29.74
N LEU A 271 -25.82 -3.89 29.15
CA LEU A 271 -24.89 -3.01 29.88
C LEU A 271 -25.59 -2.45 31.12
N SER A 272 -24.92 -2.57 32.28
CA SER A 272 -25.40 -1.95 33.50
C SER A 272 -25.29 -0.40 33.44
N GLU A 273 -26.09 0.32 34.21
CA GLU A 273 -26.03 1.78 34.31
C GLU A 273 -24.63 2.34 34.61
N ASN A 274 -23.79 1.55 35.24
CA ASN A 274 -22.42 1.85 35.60
C ASN A 274 -21.40 1.26 34.64
N SER A 275 -21.77 1.06 33.38
CA SER A 275 -20.88 0.51 32.36
C SER A 275 -20.95 1.30 31.03
N LEU A 276 -19.81 1.39 30.36
CA LEU A 276 -19.65 2.04 29.06
C LEU A 276 -18.94 1.11 28.09
N LEU A 277 -19.50 0.90 26.92
CA LEU A 277 -18.77 0.32 25.79
C LEU A 277 -17.99 1.44 25.10
N VAL A 278 -16.67 1.34 25.06
CA VAL A 278 -15.79 2.35 24.47
C VAL A 278 -14.82 1.72 23.47
N GLN A 279 -14.49 2.50 22.45
CA GLN A 279 -13.38 2.23 21.54
C GLN A 279 -12.22 3.14 21.93
N LEU A 280 -11.05 2.53 22.09
CA LEU A 280 -9.79 3.21 22.40
C LEU A 280 -8.87 3.07 21.20
N LYS A 281 -8.39 4.19 20.63
CA LYS A 281 -7.41 4.18 19.56
C LYS A 281 -6.07 4.68 20.09
N TYR A 282 -5.05 3.84 19.88
CA TYR A 282 -3.67 4.08 20.29
C TYR A 282 -2.85 4.53 19.09
N ALA A 283 -2.03 5.57 19.29
CA ALA A 283 -1.09 6.05 18.29
C ALA A 283 0.18 6.54 18.99
N GLY A 284 1.28 5.82 18.86
CA GLY A 284 2.58 6.24 19.39
C GLY A 284 2.84 5.85 20.83
N ALA A 285 3.57 6.70 21.55
CA ALA A 285 4.12 6.45 22.88
C ALA A 285 3.06 6.15 23.98
N SER A 286 1.78 6.37 23.71
CA SER A 286 0.69 6.07 24.66
C SER A 286 0.49 4.57 24.92
N THR A 287 1.21 3.68 24.25
CA THR A 287 1.11 2.24 24.45
C THR A 287 2.10 1.67 25.48
N ASP A 288 3.10 2.46 25.89
CA ASP A 288 4.13 1.99 26.83
C ASP A 288 3.64 1.95 28.28
N GLU A 289 2.56 2.66 28.61
CA GLU A 289 1.98 2.64 29.94
C GLU A 289 0.83 1.62 30.05
N PRO A 290 0.74 0.88 31.17
CA PRO A 290 -0.34 -0.11 31.38
C PRO A 290 -1.66 0.59 31.70
N LEU A 291 -2.19 1.37 30.74
CA LEU A 291 -3.35 2.25 30.90
C LEU A 291 -4.53 1.57 31.63
N LEU A 292 -4.95 0.39 31.20
CA LEU A 292 -6.09 -0.30 31.80
C LEU A 292 -5.85 -0.67 33.26
N ASN A 293 -4.60 -0.96 33.63
CA ASN A 293 -4.24 -1.23 35.01
C ASN A 293 -4.26 0.05 35.87
N GLU A 294 -3.81 1.18 35.31
CA GLU A 294 -3.87 2.47 35.99
C GLU A 294 -5.32 2.95 36.20
N LEU A 295 -6.23 2.66 35.25
CA LEU A 295 -7.66 2.95 35.45
C LEU A 295 -8.22 2.19 36.67
N TYR A 296 -7.84 0.93 36.86
CA TYR A 296 -8.27 0.17 38.04
C TYR A 296 -7.66 0.73 39.34
N LYS A 297 -6.36 0.99 39.37
CA LYS A 297 -5.67 1.47 40.59
C LYS A 297 -6.17 2.82 41.08
N HIS A 298 -6.35 3.77 40.16
CA HIS A 298 -6.64 5.15 40.53
C HIS A 298 -8.13 5.50 40.58
N TYR A 299 -8.94 4.81 39.75
CA TYR A 299 -10.36 5.09 39.60
C TYR A 299 -11.26 3.93 40.00
N GLN A 300 -10.72 2.76 40.34
CA GLN A 300 -11.48 1.53 40.58
C GLN A 300 -12.40 1.16 39.40
N VAL A 301 -12.00 1.53 38.18
CA VAL A 301 -12.70 1.20 36.94
C VAL A 301 -12.10 -0.08 36.36
N THR A 302 -12.94 -1.09 36.20
CA THR A 302 -12.54 -2.33 35.54
C THR A 302 -12.73 -2.22 34.01
N ALA A 303 -11.88 -2.90 33.26
CA ALA A 303 -11.93 -2.93 31.81
C ALA A 303 -12.00 -4.37 31.30
N ASN A 304 -13.08 -4.72 30.61
CA ASN A 304 -13.22 -6.01 29.94
C ASN A 304 -12.99 -5.83 28.43
N ILE A 305 -11.92 -6.43 27.89
CA ILE A 305 -11.54 -6.32 26.47
C ILE A 305 -12.40 -7.28 25.65
N LEU A 306 -13.17 -6.74 24.70
CA LEU A 306 -13.99 -7.51 23.78
C LEU A 306 -13.31 -7.70 22.42
N TYR A 307 -12.45 -6.76 22.03
CA TYR A 307 -11.65 -6.80 20.83
C TYR A 307 -10.35 -6.03 21.05
N GLY A 308 -9.27 -6.49 20.44
CA GLY A 308 -7.99 -5.80 20.44
C GLY A 308 -7.18 -6.14 19.20
N ASN A 309 -6.70 -5.10 18.53
CA ASN A 309 -5.72 -5.18 17.45
C ASN A 309 -4.68 -4.08 17.69
N ILE A 310 -3.46 -4.47 18.07
CA ILE A 310 -2.32 -3.55 18.23
C ILE A 310 -1.18 -4.10 17.39
N GLU A 311 -0.65 -3.25 16.53
CA GLU A 311 0.43 -3.58 15.61
C GLU A 311 1.56 -2.55 15.73
N ILE A 312 2.76 -2.93 15.28
CA ILE A 312 3.91 -2.02 15.28
C ILE A 312 4.11 -1.53 13.84
N LEU A 313 3.85 -0.24 13.61
CA LEU A 313 4.07 0.42 12.33
C LEU A 313 5.27 1.36 12.48
N ASP A 314 6.32 1.10 11.71
CA ASP A 314 7.57 1.88 11.73
C ASP A 314 8.13 2.08 13.17
N GLY A 315 8.14 0.98 13.93
CA GLY A 315 8.58 0.99 15.34
C GLY A 315 7.60 1.63 16.33
N THR A 316 6.45 2.10 15.85
CA THR A 316 5.43 2.79 16.66
C THR A 316 4.22 1.87 16.84
N PRO A 317 3.80 1.56 18.06
CA PRO A 317 2.57 0.83 18.31
C PRO A 317 1.35 1.65 17.88
N VAL A 318 0.51 1.07 17.05
CA VAL A 318 -0.76 1.63 16.58
C VAL A 318 -1.84 0.57 16.67
N GLY A 319 -3.00 0.94 17.12
CA GLY A 319 -4.09 -0.01 17.16
C GLY A 319 -5.31 0.47 17.90
N GLU A 320 -6.24 -0.46 18.11
CA GLU A 320 -7.49 -0.14 18.79
C GLU A 320 -7.97 -1.30 19.67
N LEU A 321 -8.62 -0.91 20.75
CA LEU A 321 -9.32 -1.83 21.66
C LEU A 321 -10.80 -1.44 21.71
N VAL A 322 -11.67 -2.43 21.81
CA VAL A 322 -13.07 -2.24 22.21
C VAL A 322 -13.22 -2.87 23.58
N VAL A 323 -13.58 -2.05 24.57
CA VAL A 323 -13.64 -2.47 25.97
C VAL A 323 -14.95 -2.04 26.62
N VAL A 324 -15.42 -2.85 27.57
CA VAL A 324 -16.47 -2.44 28.52
C VAL A 324 -15.75 -1.92 29.76
N LEU A 325 -15.91 -0.62 30.04
CA LEU A 325 -15.47 0.01 31.29
C LEU A 325 -16.62 -0.04 32.27
N SER A 326 -16.36 -0.51 33.51
CA SER A 326 -17.37 -0.59 34.58
C SER A 326 -16.84 0.02 35.88
N GLY A 327 -17.67 0.88 36.52
CA GLY A 327 -17.34 1.59 37.75
C GLY A 327 -18.40 2.62 38.07
N GLU A 328 -18.27 3.30 39.22
CA GLU A 328 -19.19 4.41 39.55
C GLU A 328 -19.15 5.54 38.53
N LYS A 329 -20.25 6.26 38.31
CA LYS A 329 -20.36 7.31 37.26
C LYS A 329 -19.25 8.37 37.36
N ALA A 330 -18.92 8.79 38.60
CA ALA A 330 -17.84 9.76 38.81
C ALA A 330 -16.46 9.18 38.48
N ALA A 331 -16.22 7.92 38.80
CA ALA A 331 -14.99 7.20 38.48
C ALA A 331 -14.84 6.97 36.95
N LEU A 332 -15.93 6.65 36.27
CA LEU A 332 -15.95 6.50 34.79
C LEU A 332 -15.62 7.83 34.10
N ALA A 333 -16.13 8.96 34.62
CA ALA A 333 -15.78 10.28 34.08
C ALA A 333 -14.29 10.62 34.27
N GLY A 334 -13.74 10.33 35.46
CA GLY A 334 -12.30 10.50 35.74
C GLY A 334 -11.43 9.60 34.88
N ALA A 335 -11.85 8.34 34.70
CA ALA A 335 -11.16 7.38 33.84
C ALA A 335 -11.13 7.82 32.36
N GLN A 336 -12.24 8.33 31.82
CA GLN A 336 -12.29 8.88 30.48
C GLN A 336 -11.32 10.06 30.27
N GLU A 337 -11.22 10.93 31.26
CA GLU A 337 -10.29 12.06 31.20
C GLU A 337 -8.83 11.59 31.27
N ALA A 338 -8.51 10.63 32.14
CA ALA A 338 -7.19 10.03 32.24
C ALA A 338 -6.77 9.36 30.91
N ILE A 339 -7.69 8.65 30.23
CA ILE A 339 -7.46 8.04 28.92
C ILE A 339 -7.08 9.13 27.89
N ARG A 340 -7.80 10.26 27.86
CA ARG A 340 -7.49 11.36 26.93
C ARG A 340 -6.16 12.03 27.25
N GLN A 341 -5.85 12.22 28.56
CA GLN A 341 -4.56 12.79 28.99
C GLN A 341 -3.37 11.88 28.67
N ALA A 342 -3.57 10.57 28.65
CA ALA A 342 -2.59 9.61 28.17
C ALA A 342 -2.41 9.62 26.63
N GLY A 343 -3.09 10.51 25.89
CA GLY A 343 -2.99 10.63 24.45
C GLY A 343 -3.76 9.55 23.68
N VAL A 344 -4.62 8.77 24.36
CA VAL A 344 -5.46 7.75 23.73
C VAL A 344 -6.79 8.38 23.30
N GLN A 345 -7.15 8.21 22.04
CA GLN A 345 -8.45 8.67 21.54
C GLN A 345 -9.55 7.74 22.07
N LEU A 346 -10.55 8.32 22.74
CA LEU A 346 -11.68 7.58 23.30
C LEU A 346 -12.98 7.97 22.61
N LYS A 347 -13.69 6.97 22.10
CA LYS A 347 -15.06 7.08 21.56
C LYS A 347 -16.00 6.21 22.39
N VAL A 348 -17.02 6.81 22.99
CA VAL A 348 -18.10 6.06 23.63
C VAL A 348 -19.03 5.53 22.56
N LEU A 349 -19.21 4.20 22.49
CA LEU A 349 -20.06 3.51 21.53
C LEU A 349 -21.45 3.29 22.08
N LYS A 350 -21.55 2.89 23.39
CA LYS A 350 -22.82 2.65 24.08
C LYS A 350 -22.66 2.90 25.57
N GLY A 351 -23.64 3.56 26.19
CA GLY A 351 -23.77 3.67 27.65
C GLY A 351 -24.79 2.68 28.19
N GLY A 352 -24.65 2.28 29.45
CA GLY A 352 -25.68 1.54 30.16
C GLY A 352 -26.93 2.42 30.36
N GLN A 353 -28.08 1.82 30.22
CA GLN A 353 -29.40 2.44 30.51
C GLN A 353 -29.79 2.17 31.97
#